data_b1fcb8fd4e759aabbbfaf27269fb92d7
#
_entry.id   b1fcb8fd4e759aabbbfaf27269fb92d7
#
_cell.length_a   1.000
_cell.length_b   1.000
_cell.length_c   1.000
_cell.angle_alpha   90.00
_cell.angle_beta   90.00
_cell.angle_gamma   90.00
#
_symmetry.space_group_name_H-M   'P 1'
#
loop_
_entity.id
_entity.type
_entity.pdbx_description
1 polymer ?
#
loop_
_entity_poly.entity_id
_entity_poly.type
_entity_poly.pdbx_seq_one_letter_code
_entity_poly.pdbx_strand_id
1 'polypeptide(L)'
;MWRAEDVICGDRFLTAFPNNYFKTDIFYVRGTFSWRGRVIYPPRLQRVILAGHSDYPLTDEIADRYPRATWFSTNTQTKRVNGLPLGITNDTDESPIHRIYGNIPMMLEVAQLPRQIKNLVYLNFAVHTYPSERGPVKEMFTGVPWVTHGESVNTFEGRRIFLEDIRNHTFVLCPRGNGIDTHRLWETLYMGSIPIVKRDVAHAGWMDLPILFVDDWKEVTQDRLLAEQKRIESTTWNMEKLRVGYWISRIKSFIN
;
A
#
# COMPACT_ATOMS: atom_id res chain seq x y z
N MET A 1 -4.72 0.95 19.28
CA MET A 1 -5.94 1.26 18.49
C MET A 1 -5.57 2.35 17.49
N TRP A 2 -5.96 2.21 16.22
CA TRP A 2 -5.71 3.21 15.18
C TRP A 2 -6.69 4.38 15.31
N ARG A 3 -6.21 5.62 15.16
CA ARG A 3 -7.05 6.80 15.07
C ARG A 3 -7.19 7.20 13.59
N ALA A 4 -8.29 7.84 13.23
CA ALA A 4 -8.55 8.21 11.84
C ALA A 4 -7.41 9.06 11.25
N GLU A 5 -6.88 10.00 12.01
CA GLU A 5 -5.78 10.88 11.60
C GLU A 5 -4.43 10.18 11.41
N ASP A 6 -4.25 8.98 11.97
CA ASP A 6 -3.01 8.21 11.85
C ASP A 6 -2.96 7.38 10.55
N VAL A 7 -4.11 7.06 9.96
CA VAL A 7 -4.21 6.16 8.79
C VAL A 7 -3.51 6.77 7.58
N ILE A 8 -2.72 5.96 6.88
CA ILE A 8 -1.98 6.41 5.70
C ILE A 8 -2.91 6.47 4.48
N CYS A 9 -2.94 7.62 3.82
CA CYS A 9 -3.47 7.80 2.46
C CYS A 9 -2.73 8.96 1.79
N GLY A 10 -2.76 9.01 0.45
CA GLY A 10 -1.97 9.97 -0.33
C GLY A 10 -2.28 11.44 0.01
N ASP A 11 -3.56 11.78 0.20
CA ASP A 11 -3.98 13.16 0.49
C ASP A 11 -3.44 13.71 1.81
N ARG A 12 -3.11 12.86 2.77
CA ARG A 12 -2.49 13.29 4.03
C ARG A 12 -1.07 13.76 3.85
N PHE A 13 -0.31 13.15 2.94
CA PHE A 13 1.00 13.66 2.57
C PHE A 13 0.88 15.00 1.84
N LEU A 14 -0.08 15.13 0.92
CA LEU A 14 -0.34 16.39 0.24
C LEU A 14 -0.74 17.50 1.22
N THR A 15 -1.57 17.20 2.20
CA THR A 15 -1.98 18.15 3.24
C THR A 15 -0.82 18.54 4.15
N ALA A 16 0.03 17.58 4.52
CA ALA A 16 1.19 17.83 5.38
C ALA A 16 2.30 18.64 4.67
N PHE A 17 2.38 18.52 3.34
CA PHE A 17 3.40 19.17 2.50
C PHE A 17 2.72 19.92 1.34
N PRO A 18 1.94 20.98 1.61
CA PRO A 18 1.27 21.74 0.56
C PRO A 18 2.32 22.45 -0.32
N ASN A 19 2.12 22.35 -1.63
CA ASN A 19 3.01 22.98 -2.60
C ASN A 19 2.92 24.50 -2.51
N ASN A 20 3.94 25.12 -1.91
CA ASN A 20 4.18 26.56 -2.02
C ASN A 20 5.46 26.74 -2.84
N TYR A 21 5.34 26.94 -4.14
CA TYR A 21 6.41 26.91 -5.14
C TYR A 21 7.65 27.76 -4.82
N PHE A 22 7.56 28.69 -3.87
CA PHE A 22 8.63 29.66 -3.60
C PHE A 22 9.24 29.60 -2.19
N LYS A 23 8.71 28.74 -1.28
CA LYS A 23 9.07 28.82 0.13
C LYS A 23 9.33 27.48 0.83
N THR A 24 9.21 26.32 0.17
CA THR A 24 9.36 25.03 0.85
C THR A 24 10.51 24.21 0.29
N ASP A 25 11.30 23.61 1.18
CA ASP A 25 12.33 22.63 0.82
C ASP A 25 11.75 21.29 0.34
N ILE A 26 10.43 21.07 0.53
CA ILE A 26 9.72 19.86 0.17
C ILE A 26 8.72 20.18 -0.93
N PHE A 27 8.74 19.37 -1.98
CA PHE A 27 7.82 19.48 -3.10
C PHE A 27 7.04 18.19 -3.31
N TYR A 28 5.70 18.27 -3.28
CA TYR A 28 4.83 17.13 -3.55
C TYR A 28 4.40 17.11 -5.02
N VAL A 29 4.61 16.00 -5.69
CA VAL A 29 4.18 15.76 -7.07
C VAL A 29 3.08 14.71 -7.08
N ARG A 30 1.92 15.02 -7.65
CA ARG A 30 0.89 14.04 -7.97
C ARG A 30 1.31 13.24 -9.21
N GLY A 31 2.07 12.19 -8.96
CA GLY A 31 2.62 11.36 -10.01
C GLY A 31 3.83 11.97 -10.73
N THR A 32 4.66 11.12 -11.27
CA THR A 32 5.77 11.53 -12.15
C THR A 32 5.31 11.79 -13.57
N PHE A 33 4.10 11.32 -13.92
CA PHE A 33 3.44 11.58 -15.19
C PHE A 33 1.99 11.97 -14.93
N SER A 34 1.56 13.13 -15.41
CA SER A 34 0.15 13.47 -15.34
C SER A 34 -0.64 12.52 -16.25
N TRP A 35 -1.88 12.25 -15.89
CA TRP A 35 -2.85 11.47 -16.68
C TRP A 35 -3.02 11.96 -18.14
N ARG A 36 -2.49 13.14 -18.46
CA ARG A 36 -2.50 13.77 -19.79
C ARG A 36 -1.10 13.90 -20.40
N GLY A 37 -0.11 13.12 -19.98
CA GLY A 37 1.24 13.15 -20.56
C GLY A 37 2.08 14.40 -20.22
N ARG A 38 1.61 15.26 -19.33
CA ARG A 38 2.42 16.39 -18.84
C ARG A 38 3.22 15.96 -17.63
N VAL A 39 4.52 15.92 -17.78
CA VAL A 39 5.44 15.74 -16.65
C VAL A 39 5.46 17.04 -15.86
N ILE A 40 5.01 16.99 -14.60
CA ILE A 40 5.19 18.12 -13.68
C ILE A 40 6.57 17.98 -13.09
N TYR A 41 7.49 18.82 -13.52
CA TYR A 41 8.84 18.88 -12.96
C TYR A 41 8.84 19.76 -11.72
N PRO A 42 9.36 19.25 -10.58
CA PRO A 42 9.58 20.11 -9.42
C PRO A 42 10.63 21.17 -9.74
N PRO A 43 10.62 22.32 -9.04
CA PRO A 43 11.67 23.32 -9.16
C PRO A 43 13.05 22.72 -8.84
N ARG A 44 14.09 23.12 -9.56
CA ARG A 44 15.45 22.51 -9.44
C ARG A 44 16.13 22.67 -8.09
N LEU A 45 15.60 23.50 -7.22
CA LEU A 45 16.20 23.84 -5.90
C LEU A 45 15.61 23.02 -4.73
N GLN A 46 14.70 22.09 -4.99
CA GLN A 46 14.05 21.32 -3.92
C GLN A 46 15.01 20.30 -3.32
N ARG A 47 15.05 20.24 -1.99
CA ARG A 47 15.87 19.28 -1.22
C ARG A 47 15.19 17.92 -1.12
N VAL A 48 13.86 17.91 -0.99
CA VAL A 48 13.05 16.71 -0.89
C VAL A 48 11.91 16.75 -1.91
N ILE A 49 11.73 15.67 -2.65
CA ILE A 49 10.64 15.52 -3.62
C ILE A 49 9.82 14.29 -3.25
N LEU A 50 8.51 14.50 -3.10
CA LEU A 50 7.53 13.44 -2.83
C LEU A 50 6.75 13.16 -4.10
N ALA A 51 6.83 11.93 -4.62
CA ALA A 51 6.03 11.46 -5.76
C ALA A 51 4.98 10.46 -5.27
N GLY A 52 3.75 10.93 -5.13
CA GLY A 52 2.59 10.14 -4.70
C GLY A 52 1.46 10.14 -5.72
N HIS A 53 0.35 9.45 -5.43
CA HIS A 53 -0.85 9.38 -6.28
C HIS A 53 -0.59 8.89 -7.72
N SER A 54 0.35 7.98 -7.91
CA SER A 54 0.69 7.45 -9.23
C SER A 54 0.93 5.95 -9.19
N ASP A 55 0.36 5.25 -10.14
CA ASP A 55 0.67 3.84 -10.41
C ASP A 55 1.98 3.68 -11.20
N TYR A 56 2.49 4.75 -11.79
CA TYR A 56 3.73 4.71 -12.55
C TYR A 56 4.94 4.69 -11.62
N PRO A 57 5.90 3.79 -11.87
CA PRO A 57 7.10 3.68 -11.06
C PRO A 57 8.05 4.87 -11.31
N LEU A 58 8.67 5.35 -10.23
CA LEU A 58 9.78 6.27 -10.32
C LEU A 58 11.06 5.49 -10.64
N THR A 59 11.71 5.83 -11.75
CA THR A 59 12.91 5.18 -12.27
C THR A 59 14.17 5.98 -12.00
N ASP A 60 15.35 5.39 -12.23
CA ASP A 60 16.63 6.10 -12.13
C ASP A 60 16.70 7.29 -13.07
N GLU A 61 16.18 7.18 -14.31
CA GLU A 61 16.16 8.28 -15.28
C GLU A 61 15.45 9.51 -14.74
N ILE A 62 14.35 9.33 -14.02
CA ILE A 62 13.58 10.43 -13.42
C ILE A 62 14.34 11.02 -12.24
N ALA A 63 14.90 10.15 -11.35
CA ALA A 63 15.66 10.57 -10.20
C ALA A 63 16.93 11.35 -10.58
N ASP A 64 17.59 10.97 -11.68
CA ASP A 64 18.82 11.60 -12.18
C ASP A 64 18.63 13.04 -12.65
N ARG A 65 17.40 13.43 -12.97
CA ARG A 65 17.10 14.84 -13.33
C ARG A 65 17.26 15.78 -12.13
N TYR A 66 17.24 15.24 -10.91
CA TYR A 66 17.36 15.98 -9.65
C TYR A 66 18.34 15.28 -8.71
N PRO A 67 19.62 15.19 -9.07
CA PRO A 67 20.61 14.35 -8.38
C PRO A 67 20.91 14.81 -6.94
N ARG A 68 20.54 16.04 -6.58
CA ARG A 68 20.72 16.59 -5.23
C ARG A 68 19.50 16.46 -4.33
N ALA A 69 18.36 16.04 -4.90
CA ALA A 69 17.13 15.88 -4.14
C ALA A 69 17.04 14.49 -3.51
N THR A 70 16.53 14.44 -2.30
CA THR A 70 16.06 13.19 -1.69
C THR A 70 14.65 12.90 -2.18
N TRP A 71 14.46 11.75 -2.80
CA TRP A 71 13.18 11.33 -3.32
C TRP A 71 12.46 10.36 -2.39
N PHE A 72 11.14 10.53 -2.32
CA PHE A 72 10.19 9.55 -1.78
C PHE A 72 9.12 9.27 -2.82
N SER A 73 8.81 8.00 -3.08
CA SER A 73 7.79 7.62 -4.07
C SER A 73 6.99 6.40 -3.64
N THR A 74 5.69 6.38 -3.99
CA THR A 74 4.81 5.24 -3.72
C THR A 74 5.16 4.01 -4.56
N ASN A 75 5.59 4.20 -5.80
CA ASN A 75 5.96 3.12 -6.71
C ASN A 75 7.37 3.38 -7.25
N THR A 76 8.40 2.92 -6.56
CA THR A 76 9.77 3.07 -7.03
C THR A 76 10.30 1.78 -7.63
N GLN A 77 11.10 1.89 -8.69
CA GLN A 77 11.87 0.79 -9.28
C GLN A 77 13.38 1.00 -9.11
N THR A 78 13.79 1.89 -8.22
CA THR A 78 15.19 2.17 -7.95
C THR A 78 15.49 2.21 -6.45
N LYS A 79 16.68 1.75 -6.06
CA LYS A 79 17.19 1.83 -4.68
C LYS A 79 17.57 3.25 -4.24
N ARG A 80 17.65 4.20 -5.16
CA ARG A 80 18.01 5.61 -4.91
C ARG A 80 16.86 6.43 -4.34
N VAL A 81 15.65 5.88 -4.37
CA VAL A 81 14.43 6.53 -3.94
C VAL A 81 13.89 5.84 -2.70
N ASN A 82 13.54 6.61 -1.69
CA ASN A 82 12.90 6.08 -0.50
C ASN A 82 11.45 5.68 -0.84
N GLY A 83 11.02 4.51 -0.38
CA GLY A 83 9.61 4.11 -0.46
C GLY A 83 8.72 5.05 0.33
N LEU A 84 7.63 5.51 -0.28
CA LEU A 84 6.53 6.21 0.37
C LEU A 84 5.30 5.27 0.32
N PRO A 85 4.68 4.94 1.45
CA PRO A 85 3.54 4.04 1.44
C PRO A 85 2.36 4.64 0.68
N LEU A 86 1.71 3.81 -0.15
CA LEU A 86 0.47 4.19 -0.82
C LEU A 86 -0.66 4.38 0.21
N GLY A 87 -0.71 3.50 1.21
CA GLY A 87 -1.78 3.49 2.18
C GLY A 87 -3.11 3.02 1.60
N ILE A 88 -4.20 3.41 2.24
CA ILE A 88 -5.55 3.14 1.74
C ILE A 88 -5.97 4.19 0.70
N THR A 89 -7.07 3.92 0.00
CA THR A 89 -7.68 4.89 -0.92
C THR A 89 -7.99 6.21 -0.20
N ASN A 90 -7.79 7.32 -0.90
CA ASN A 90 -8.11 8.64 -0.36
C ASN A 90 -9.60 8.76 -0.01
N ASP A 91 -9.87 9.36 1.15
CA ASP A 91 -11.22 9.71 1.60
C ASP A 91 -11.60 11.07 0.99
N THR A 92 -11.92 11.08 -0.29
CA THR A 92 -12.30 12.30 -1.02
C THR A 92 -13.61 12.10 -1.78
N ASP A 93 -14.32 13.20 -1.98
CA ASP A 93 -15.55 13.24 -2.78
C ASP A 93 -15.31 13.29 -4.29
N GLU A 94 -14.06 13.17 -4.74
CA GLU A 94 -13.70 13.25 -6.16
C GLU A 94 -14.37 12.17 -7.01
N SER A 95 -14.71 11.02 -6.39
CA SER A 95 -15.47 9.97 -7.06
C SER A 95 -16.27 9.13 -6.05
N PRO A 96 -17.44 8.57 -6.48
CA PRO A 96 -18.21 7.65 -5.63
C PRO A 96 -17.38 6.45 -5.13
N ILE A 97 -16.45 5.97 -5.94
CA ILE A 97 -15.58 4.85 -5.59
C ILE A 97 -14.63 5.21 -4.44
N HIS A 98 -14.12 6.45 -4.39
CA HIS A 98 -13.26 6.91 -3.32
C HIS A 98 -13.99 6.96 -1.98
N ARG A 99 -15.25 7.39 -1.96
CA ARG A 99 -16.10 7.36 -0.75
C ARG A 99 -16.31 5.94 -0.20
N ILE A 100 -16.39 4.95 -1.08
CA ILE A 100 -16.54 3.54 -0.69
C ILE A 100 -15.21 3.00 -0.16
N TYR A 101 -14.14 3.09 -0.95
CA TYR A 101 -12.86 2.45 -0.63
C TYR A 101 -12.01 3.25 0.36
N GLY A 102 -12.14 4.58 0.40
CA GLY A 102 -11.48 5.47 1.36
C GLY A 102 -12.24 5.65 2.69
N ASN A 103 -13.29 4.87 2.95
CA ASN A 103 -14.11 4.98 4.15
C ASN A 103 -13.33 4.55 5.40
N ILE A 104 -12.54 5.48 5.95
CA ILE A 104 -11.73 5.28 7.15
C ILE A 104 -12.58 4.92 8.37
N PRO A 105 -13.71 5.60 8.67
CA PRO A 105 -14.55 5.24 9.80
C PRO A 105 -15.00 3.78 9.77
N MET A 106 -15.50 3.30 8.62
CA MET A 106 -15.90 1.89 8.45
C MET A 106 -14.71 0.95 8.66
N MET A 107 -13.55 1.26 8.10
CA MET A 107 -12.35 0.45 8.26
C MET A 107 -11.94 0.34 9.74
N LEU A 108 -11.97 1.44 10.48
CA LEU A 108 -11.64 1.46 11.90
C LEU A 108 -12.67 0.72 12.76
N GLU A 109 -13.95 0.81 12.40
CA GLU A 109 -15.02 0.04 13.05
C GLU A 109 -14.77 -1.45 12.88
N VAL A 110 -14.57 -1.92 11.64
CA VAL A 110 -14.28 -3.34 11.36
C VAL A 110 -13.00 -3.80 12.04
N ALA A 111 -11.97 -2.97 12.10
CA ALA A 111 -10.71 -3.29 12.78
C ALA A 111 -10.87 -3.55 14.29
N GLN A 112 -11.97 -3.11 14.91
CA GLN A 112 -12.27 -3.33 16.34
C GLN A 112 -13.11 -4.60 16.60
N LEU A 113 -13.74 -5.15 15.57
CA LEU A 113 -14.53 -6.37 15.73
C LEU A 113 -13.64 -7.55 16.18
N PRO A 114 -14.17 -8.49 16.97
CA PRO A 114 -13.45 -9.72 17.27
C PRO A 114 -13.08 -10.47 15.99
N ARG A 115 -11.86 -11.00 15.93
CA ARG A 115 -11.44 -11.85 14.80
C ARG A 115 -12.06 -13.24 14.95
N GLN A 116 -12.63 -13.73 13.87
CA GLN A 116 -13.18 -15.09 13.77
C GLN A 116 -12.58 -15.72 12.50
N ILE A 117 -11.42 -16.37 12.65
CA ILE A 117 -10.69 -16.92 11.51
C ILE A 117 -11.55 -17.98 10.80
N LYS A 118 -11.93 -17.68 9.56
CA LYS A 118 -12.74 -18.53 8.69
C LYS A 118 -11.88 -19.51 7.90
N ASN A 119 -10.74 -19.04 7.40
CA ASN A 119 -9.80 -19.85 6.61
C ASN A 119 -8.39 -19.23 6.66
N LEU A 120 -7.41 -19.94 6.10
CA LEU A 120 -6.01 -19.52 6.16
C LEU A 120 -5.72 -18.31 5.26
N VAL A 121 -6.21 -18.33 4.01
CA VAL A 121 -5.91 -17.29 3.01
C VAL A 121 -7.17 -16.71 2.39
N TYR A 122 -7.18 -15.40 2.19
CA TYR A 122 -8.19 -14.68 1.44
C TYR A 122 -7.66 -14.21 0.10
N LEU A 123 -8.42 -14.45 -0.97
CA LEU A 123 -8.16 -14.00 -2.32
C LEU A 123 -9.35 -13.16 -2.82
N ASN A 124 -9.10 -11.89 -3.08
CA ASN A 124 -10.10 -10.99 -3.69
C ASN A 124 -9.38 -9.85 -4.40
N PHE A 125 -9.27 -9.93 -5.71
CA PHE A 125 -8.71 -8.87 -6.55
C PHE A 125 -9.24 -8.91 -7.98
N ALA A 126 -9.31 -7.74 -8.61
CA ALA A 126 -9.68 -7.60 -10.01
C ALA A 126 -8.49 -8.00 -10.91
N VAL A 127 -8.65 -9.02 -11.74
CA VAL A 127 -7.58 -9.54 -12.61
C VAL A 127 -7.16 -8.49 -13.65
N HIS A 128 -8.10 -7.71 -14.19
CA HIS A 128 -7.86 -6.77 -15.28
C HIS A 128 -6.87 -5.64 -14.96
N THR A 129 -6.59 -5.36 -13.68
CA THR A 129 -5.65 -4.29 -13.30
C THR A 129 -4.18 -4.68 -13.51
N TYR A 130 -3.84 -5.98 -13.51
CA TYR A 130 -2.55 -6.51 -13.91
C TYR A 130 -2.67 -7.98 -14.33
N PRO A 131 -3.21 -8.26 -15.54
CA PRO A 131 -3.58 -9.62 -15.95
C PRO A 131 -2.43 -10.61 -15.98
N SER A 132 -1.22 -10.17 -16.32
CA SER A 132 -0.02 -11.02 -16.46
C SER A 132 0.44 -11.68 -15.16
N GLU A 133 0.10 -11.11 -13.98
CA GLU A 133 0.37 -11.72 -12.69
C GLU A 133 -0.90 -12.19 -12.00
N ARG A 134 -1.94 -11.35 -11.96
CA ARG A 134 -3.18 -11.66 -11.24
C ARG A 134 -3.96 -12.83 -11.84
N GLY A 135 -3.89 -13.01 -13.16
CA GLY A 135 -4.50 -14.17 -13.84
C GLY A 135 -3.91 -15.49 -13.34
N PRO A 136 -2.61 -15.73 -13.54
CA PRO A 136 -1.93 -16.91 -13.03
C PRO A 136 -2.07 -17.13 -11.52
N VAL A 137 -2.00 -16.07 -10.71
CA VAL A 137 -2.20 -16.19 -9.25
C VAL A 137 -3.62 -16.65 -8.92
N LYS A 138 -4.63 -16.08 -9.55
CA LYS A 138 -6.01 -16.51 -9.34
C LYS A 138 -6.22 -17.97 -9.73
N GLU A 139 -5.68 -18.39 -10.86
CA GLU A 139 -5.77 -19.78 -11.35
C GLU A 139 -5.09 -20.73 -10.38
N MET A 140 -3.87 -20.41 -9.92
CA MET A 140 -3.08 -21.23 -8.99
C MET A 140 -3.82 -21.55 -7.69
N PHE A 141 -4.60 -20.59 -7.18
CA PHE A 141 -5.29 -20.73 -5.90
C PHE A 141 -6.78 -21.06 -6.02
N THR A 142 -7.32 -21.17 -7.23
CA THR A 142 -8.72 -21.59 -7.45
C THR A 142 -8.91 -23.04 -7.03
N GLY A 143 -9.94 -23.32 -6.21
CA GLY A 143 -10.24 -24.65 -5.70
C GLY A 143 -9.34 -25.16 -4.59
N VAL A 144 -8.39 -24.36 -4.12
CA VAL A 144 -7.50 -24.72 -3.00
C VAL A 144 -8.29 -24.64 -1.68
N PRO A 145 -8.40 -25.72 -0.87
CA PRO A 145 -9.29 -25.78 0.28
C PRO A 145 -9.02 -24.75 1.38
N TRP A 146 -7.76 -24.35 1.54
CA TRP A 146 -7.34 -23.36 2.55
C TRP A 146 -7.36 -21.92 2.02
N VAL A 147 -7.94 -21.67 0.83
CA VAL A 147 -8.12 -20.33 0.24
C VAL A 147 -9.60 -20.03 0.06
N THR A 148 -10.04 -18.92 0.62
CA THR A 148 -11.38 -18.37 0.37
C THR A 148 -11.34 -17.36 -0.77
N HIS A 149 -12.22 -17.53 -1.74
CA HIS A 149 -12.40 -16.57 -2.83
C HIS A 149 -13.53 -15.60 -2.47
N GLY A 150 -13.21 -14.30 -2.46
CA GLY A 150 -14.19 -13.24 -2.33
C GLY A 150 -14.50 -12.58 -3.67
N GLU A 151 -15.64 -11.92 -3.74
CA GLU A 151 -16.04 -11.10 -4.87
C GLU A 151 -15.97 -9.62 -4.52
N SER A 152 -15.51 -8.80 -5.46
CA SER A 152 -15.47 -7.35 -5.28
C SER A 152 -16.81 -6.75 -5.65
N VAL A 153 -17.48 -6.13 -4.68
CA VAL A 153 -18.77 -5.43 -4.87
C VAL A 153 -18.56 -3.96 -4.50
N ASN A 154 -18.77 -3.06 -5.47
CA ASN A 154 -18.54 -1.63 -5.33
C ASN A 154 -19.69 -0.90 -4.63
N THR A 155 -20.03 -1.35 -3.42
CA THR A 155 -21.02 -0.74 -2.52
C THR A 155 -20.44 -0.59 -1.12
N PHE A 156 -21.05 0.22 -0.27
CA PHE A 156 -20.63 0.33 1.12
C PHE A 156 -20.72 -1.02 1.86
N GLU A 157 -21.77 -1.80 1.61
CA GLU A 157 -21.92 -3.13 2.21
C GLU A 157 -20.86 -4.09 1.68
N GLY A 158 -20.64 -4.14 0.37
CA GLY A 158 -19.58 -4.96 -0.24
C GLY A 158 -18.19 -4.59 0.28
N ARG A 159 -17.95 -3.29 0.54
CA ARG A 159 -16.71 -2.83 1.17
C ARG A 159 -16.58 -3.33 2.61
N ARG A 160 -17.65 -3.29 3.39
CA ARG A 160 -17.68 -3.83 4.75
C ARG A 160 -17.36 -5.32 4.77
N ILE A 161 -18.06 -6.11 3.95
CA ILE A 161 -17.83 -7.56 3.80
C ILE A 161 -16.36 -7.84 3.43
N PHE A 162 -15.82 -7.11 2.46
CA PHE A 162 -14.40 -7.23 2.07
C PHE A 162 -13.43 -7.00 3.23
N LEU A 163 -13.65 -5.97 4.05
CA LEU A 163 -12.80 -5.67 5.21
C LEU A 163 -12.95 -6.74 6.31
N GLU A 164 -14.18 -7.21 6.56
CA GLU A 164 -14.45 -8.28 7.51
C GLU A 164 -13.83 -9.61 7.06
N ASP A 165 -13.86 -9.90 5.76
CA ASP A 165 -13.19 -11.09 5.22
C ASP A 165 -11.67 -10.98 5.33
N ILE A 166 -11.07 -9.84 4.99
CA ILE A 166 -9.64 -9.62 5.27
C ILE A 166 -9.34 -9.92 6.74
N ARG A 167 -10.11 -9.33 7.66
CA ARG A 167 -9.88 -9.46 9.10
C ARG A 167 -10.02 -10.90 9.59
N ASN A 168 -10.90 -11.67 8.98
CA ASN A 168 -11.23 -13.04 9.38
C ASN A 168 -10.44 -14.12 8.64
N HIS A 169 -9.33 -13.74 8.00
CA HIS A 169 -8.34 -14.66 7.43
C HIS A 169 -6.96 -14.33 7.97
N THR A 170 -6.11 -15.35 8.10
CA THR A 170 -4.74 -15.13 8.60
C THR A 170 -3.90 -14.38 7.57
N PHE A 171 -3.99 -14.80 6.31
CA PHE A 171 -3.24 -14.21 5.20
C PHE A 171 -4.17 -13.66 4.12
N VAL A 172 -3.66 -12.69 3.35
CA VAL A 172 -4.35 -12.12 2.20
C VAL A 172 -3.39 -12.05 1.02
N LEU A 173 -3.79 -12.59 -0.14
CA LEU A 173 -3.00 -12.45 -1.37
C LEU A 173 -3.08 -11.01 -1.89
N CYS A 174 -1.92 -10.36 -1.96
CA CYS A 174 -1.78 -8.97 -2.37
C CYS A 174 -0.86 -8.84 -3.62
N PRO A 175 -1.22 -9.46 -4.76
CA PRO A 175 -0.45 -9.26 -5.99
C PRO A 175 -0.56 -7.81 -6.43
N ARG A 176 0.51 -7.31 -7.10
CA ARG A 176 0.52 -5.95 -7.64
C ARG A 176 -0.71 -5.68 -8.53
N GLY A 177 -1.09 -4.41 -8.58
CA GLY A 177 -2.07 -3.91 -9.53
C GLY A 177 -1.37 -3.12 -10.64
N ASN A 178 -2.00 -2.03 -11.08
CA ASN A 178 -1.34 -1.07 -11.96
C ASN A 178 -0.03 -0.58 -11.31
N GLY A 179 -0.09 -0.20 -10.03
CA GLY A 179 1.09 0.06 -9.22
C GLY A 179 1.64 -1.21 -8.55
N ILE A 180 2.90 -1.15 -8.10
CA ILE A 180 3.58 -2.23 -7.35
C ILE A 180 3.01 -2.31 -5.93
N ASP A 181 2.96 -1.16 -5.24
CA ASP A 181 2.28 -1.05 -3.95
C ASP A 181 0.77 -0.98 -4.16
N THR A 182 0.00 -1.63 -3.29
CA THR A 182 -1.45 -1.72 -3.44
C THR A 182 -2.18 -1.34 -2.15
N HIS A 183 -3.34 -0.71 -2.29
CA HIS A 183 -4.21 -0.40 -1.14
C HIS A 183 -4.52 -1.65 -0.30
N ARG A 184 -4.69 -2.82 -0.94
CA ARG A 184 -4.97 -4.09 -0.26
C ARG A 184 -3.89 -4.49 0.75
N LEU A 185 -2.61 -4.25 0.45
CA LEU A 185 -1.52 -4.50 1.39
C LEU A 185 -1.77 -3.74 2.71
N TRP A 186 -2.06 -2.45 2.61
CA TRP A 186 -2.27 -1.57 3.77
C TRP A 186 -3.57 -1.89 4.51
N GLU A 187 -4.65 -2.13 3.78
CA GLU A 187 -5.92 -2.59 4.34
C GLU A 187 -5.74 -3.89 5.14
N THR A 188 -4.95 -4.82 4.61
CA THR A 188 -4.64 -6.10 5.28
C THR A 188 -3.93 -5.86 6.60
N LEU A 189 -2.92 -5.00 6.62
CA LEU A 189 -2.20 -4.63 7.84
C LEU A 189 -3.09 -3.94 8.86
N TYR A 190 -3.95 -3.00 8.43
CA TYR A 190 -4.90 -2.34 9.34
C TYR A 190 -5.95 -3.30 9.92
N MET A 191 -6.33 -4.33 9.16
CA MET A 191 -7.25 -5.38 9.64
C MET A 191 -6.55 -6.39 10.57
N GLY A 192 -5.23 -6.30 10.75
CA GLY A 192 -4.45 -7.20 11.59
C GLY A 192 -4.22 -8.57 10.96
N SER A 193 -4.29 -8.67 9.64
CA SER A 193 -3.97 -9.86 8.86
C SER A 193 -2.61 -9.69 8.16
N ILE A 194 -2.06 -10.76 7.63
CA ILE A 194 -0.72 -10.80 7.06
C ILE A 194 -0.84 -10.74 5.52
N PRO A 195 -0.40 -9.66 4.86
CA PRO A 195 -0.37 -9.62 3.41
C PRO A 195 0.74 -10.53 2.87
N ILE A 196 0.43 -11.29 1.82
CA ILE A 196 1.42 -12.01 1.01
C ILE A 196 1.71 -11.17 -0.22
N VAL A 197 2.97 -10.80 -0.42
CA VAL A 197 3.40 -9.86 -1.46
C VAL A 197 4.59 -10.42 -2.19
N LYS A 198 4.61 -10.29 -3.51
CA LYS A 198 5.82 -10.59 -4.28
C LYS A 198 6.87 -9.52 -4.00
N ARG A 199 8.09 -9.96 -3.69
CA ARG A 199 9.20 -9.07 -3.32
C ARG A 199 9.52 -8.11 -4.46
N ASP A 200 9.65 -6.83 -4.13
CA ASP A 200 10.04 -5.77 -5.05
C ASP A 200 10.85 -4.70 -4.31
N VAL A 201 11.65 -3.92 -5.04
CA VAL A 201 12.43 -2.81 -4.48
C VAL A 201 11.52 -1.73 -3.87
N ALA A 202 10.32 -1.56 -4.38
CA ALA A 202 9.33 -0.63 -3.84
C ALA A 202 8.98 -0.93 -2.37
N HIS A 203 9.12 -2.18 -1.93
CA HIS A 203 8.80 -2.60 -0.57
C HIS A 203 9.95 -2.45 0.43
N ALA A 204 11.12 -1.96 -0.01
CA ALA A 204 12.31 -1.88 0.86
C ALA A 204 12.09 -1.04 2.14
N GLY A 205 11.18 -0.07 2.08
CA GLY A 205 10.86 0.82 3.21
C GLY A 205 10.09 0.17 4.36
N TRP A 206 9.48 -1.00 4.16
CA TRP A 206 8.61 -1.67 5.13
C TRP A 206 8.83 -3.17 5.29
N MET A 207 10.07 -3.61 5.07
CA MET A 207 10.50 -4.99 5.33
C MET A 207 10.40 -5.41 6.80
N ASP A 208 10.27 -4.46 7.73
CA ASP A 208 10.10 -4.62 9.17
C ASP A 208 8.63 -4.50 9.62
N LEU A 209 7.68 -4.63 8.69
CA LEU A 209 6.26 -4.84 8.96
C LEU A 209 5.89 -6.33 8.85
N PRO A 210 4.78 -6.78 9.47
CA PRO A 210 4.33 -8.17 9.43
C PRO A 210 3.78 -8.56 8.03
N ILE A 211 4.67 -8.61 7.05
CA ILE A 211 4.39 -8.94 5.67
C ILE A 211 5.13 -10.22 5.30
N LEU A 212 4.47 -11.15 4.63
CA LEU A 212 5.11 -12.30 4.01
C LEU A 212 5.54 -11.95 2.58
N PHE A 213 6.86 -11.82 2.40
CA PHE A 213 7.45 -11.62 1.07
C PHE A 213 7.81 -12.96 0.43
N VAL A 214 7.37 -13.15 -0.81
CA VAL A 214 7.71 -14.30 -1.66
C VAL A 214 8.43 -13.83 -2.92
N ASP A 215 9.30 -14.65 -3.46
CA ASP A 215 9.95 -14.37 -4.74
C ASP A 215 9.16 -15.01 -5.91
N ASP A 216 8.46 -16.11 -5.64
CA ASP A 216 7.51 -16.75 -6.55
C ASP A 216 6.22 -17.12 -5.80
N TRP A 217 5.06 -16.97 -6.44
CA TRP A 217 3.76 -17.36 -5.86
C TRP A 217 3.64 -18.85 -5.56
N LYS A 218 4.44 -19.71 -6.23
CA LYS A 218 4.54 -21.15 -5.94
C LYS A 218 5.08 -21.47 -4.56
N GLU A 219 5.76 -20.52 -3.94
CA GLU A 219 6.25 -20.66 -2.57
C GLU A 219 5.12 -20.59 -1.52
N VAL A 220 3.94 -20.12 -1.92
CA VAL A 220 2.76 -20.00 -1.04
C VAL A 220 2.11 -21.38 -0.92
N THR A 221 2.59 -22.17 0.04
CA THR A 221 2.06 -23.48 0.39
C THR A 221 1.47 -23.45 1.79
N GLN A 222 0.54 -24.36 2.10
CA GLN A 222 -0.09 -24.40 3.42
C GLN A 222 0.94 -24.57 4.54
N ASP A 223 1.90 -25.47 4.39
CA ASP A 223 2.92 -25.73 5.41
C ASP A 223 3.79 -24.50 5.66
N ARG A 224 4.23 -23.81 4.58
CA ARG A 224 4.99 -22.58 4.71
C ARG A 224 4.17 -21.50 5.43
N LEU A 225 2.91 -21.33 5.07
CA LEU A 225 2.05 -20.33 5.70
C LEU A 225 1.88 -20.58 7.21
N LEU A 226 1.67 -21.82 7.62
CA LEU A 226 1.56 -22.17 9.03
C LEU A 226 2.87 -21.93 9.80
N ALA A 227 4.02 -22.17 9.18
CA ALA A 227 5.33 -21.86 9.76
C ALA A 227 5.56 -20.34 9.86
N GLU A 228 5.25 -19.60 8.78
CA GLU A 228 5.39 -18.13 8.72
C GLU A 228 4.42 -17.42 9.68
N GLN A 229 3.21 -17.92 9.87
CA GLN A 229 2.29 -17.39 10.87
C GLN A 229 2.93 -17.39 12.26
N LYS A 230 3.47 -18.53 12.70
CA LYS A 230 4.13 -18.64 14.01
C LYS A 230 5.33 -17.68 14.12
N ARG A 231 6.14 -17.59 13.09
CA ARG A 231 7.29 -16.67 13.03
C ARG A 231 6.85 -15.22 13.14
N ILE A 232 5.83 -14.82 12.37
CA ILE A 232 5.35 -13.44 12.33
C ILE A 232 4.69 -13.07 13.65
N GLU A 233 3.89 -13.95 14.24
CA GLU A 233 3.22 -13.73 15.55
C GLU A 233 4.23 -13.62 16.71
N SER A 234 5.38 -14.28 16.62
CA SER A 234 6.45 -14.21 17.64
C SER A 234 7.45 -13.06 17.44
N THR A 235 7.35 -12.32 16.35
CA THR A 235 8.29 -11.24 16.00
C THR A 235 7.76 -9.88 16.44
N THR A 236 8.63 -9.01 16.96
CA THR A 236 8.29 -7.61 17.21
C THR A 236 8.46 -6.80 15.92
N TRP A 237 7.39 -6.14 15.50
CA TRP A 237 7.34 -5.36 14.27
C TRP A 237 7.28 -3.87 14.51
N ASN A 238 7.79 -3.07 13.59
CA ASN A 238 7.74 -1.62 13.66
C ASN A 238 6.37 -1.08 13.21
N MET A 239 5.36 -1.27 14.03
CA MET A 239 3.97 -0.86 13.71
C MET A 239 3.79 0.67 13.61
N GLU A 240 4.76 1.48 14.06
CA GLU A 240 4.71 2.94 13.86
C GLU A 240 4.72 3.32 12.38
N LYS A 241 5.27 2.46 11.51
CA LYS A 241 5.21 2.63 10.05
C LYS A 241 3.80 2.55 9.46
N LEU A 242 2.80 2.12 10.21
CA LEU A 242 1.38 2.22 9.82
C LEU A 242 0.76 3.57 10.18
N ARG A 243 1.53 4.50 10.75
CA ARG A 243 1.07 5.86 11.07
C ARG A 243 1.65 6.86 10.07
N VAL A 244 0.80 7.70 9.53
CA VAL A 244 1.24 8.77 8.61
C VAL A 244 2.23 9.72 9.30
N GLY A 245 2.08 9.97 10.60
CA GLY A 245 2.98 10.80 11.41
C GLY A 245 4.44 10.31 11.41
N TYR A 246 4.67 9.00 11.41
CA TYR A 246 6.01 8.41 11.27
C TYR A 246 6.68 8.89 9.97
N TRP A 247 5.98 8.78 8.85
CA TRP A 247 6.52 9.16 7.54
C TRP A 247 6.71 10.65 7.40
N ILE A 248 5.78 11.45 7.90
CA ILE A 248 5.90 12.92 7.93
C ILE A 248 7.16 13.33 8.70
N SER A 249 7.40 12.75 9.88
CA SER A 249 8.58 13.02 10.70
C SER A 249 9.86 12.58 9.99
N ARG A 250 9.86 11.40 9.37
CA ARG A 250 10.98 10.88 8.58
C ARG A 250 11.30 11.80 7.40
N ILE A 251 10.31 12.26 6.64
CA ILE A 251 10.51 13.17 5.52
C ILE A 251 11.13 14.49 6.00
N LYS A 252 10.60 15.05 7.08
CA LYS A 252 11.11 16.31 7.66
C LYS A 252 12.55 16.21 8.11
N SER A 253 13.02 15.05 8.57
CA SER A 253 14.41 14.88 9.01
C SER A 253 15.46 15.05 7.89
N PHE A 254 15.05 15.07 6.62
CA PHE A 254 15.96 15.31 5.49
C PHE A 254 16.16 16.79 5.15
N ILE A 255 15.45 17.70 5.81
CA ILE A 255 15.56 19.16 5.60
C ILE A 255 16.14 19.90 6.81
N ASN A 256 16.27 19.22 7.94
CA ASN A 256 16.87 19.76 9.18
C ASN A 256 18.39 19.67 9.15
#